data_558f50fb4115e4460cdc5ac6f18f6814
#
_entry.id   558f50fb4115e4460cdc5ac6f18f6814
#
_cell.length_a   1.000
_cell.length_b   1.000
_cell.length_c   1.000
_cell.angle_alpha   90.00
_cell.angle_beta   90.00
_cell.angle_gamma   90.00
#
_symmetry.space_group_name_H-M   'P 1'
#
loop_
_entity.id
_entity.type
_entity.pdbx_description
1 polymer ?
#
loop_
_entity_poly.entity_id
_entity_poly.type
_entity_poly.pdbx_seq_one_letter_code
_entity_poly.pdbx_strand_id
1 'polypeptide(L)'
;MNKKLLATSVLALLVSMGANAQRFTDKLDRGLVAVKTTKGVYCSWRIQADEYYDVKYNLYRDGTRVNAEPLDVSNFTDASGSENSQYTVKAVLNGVEQQASKAATVFKSNYKEIKIKHDASLKATYEPNDACCADVDGDGEVEILMKFNNKEEGEQLYPKNGPTIDGVETKEYSMLACLKQDGT
;
A
#
# COMPACT_ATOMS: atom_id res chain seq x y z
N MET A 1 -39.50 -29.61 -22.30
CA MET A 1 -38.41 -29.15 -21.41
C MET A 1 -39.00 -28.94 -20.03
N ASN A 2 -38.49 -29.57 -19.01
CA ASN A 2 -39.11 -29.66 -17.68
C ASN A 2 -38.91 -28.33 -16.93
N LYS A 3 -40.00 -27.60 -16.61
CA LYS A 3 -39.99 -26.28 -15.98
C LYS A 3 -39.17 -26.25 -14.66
N LYS A 4 -39.12 -27.38 -13.95
CA LYS A 4 -38.30 -27.54 -12.73
C LYS A 4 -36.78 -27.55 -13.04
N LEU A 5 -36.35 -28.17 -14.14
CA LEU A 5 -34.95 -28.18 -14.58
C LEU A 5 -34.48 -26.78 -14.99
N LEU A 6 -35.33 -26.01 -15.64
CA LEU A 6 -35.04 -24.64 -16.07
C LEU A 6 -34.89 -23.71 -14.85
N ALA A 7 -35.76 -23.83 -13.84
CA ALA A 7 -35.68 -23.04 -12.61
C ALA A 7 -34.42 -23.35 -11.81
N THR A 8 -34.00 -24.62 -11.74
CA THR A 8 -32.77 -25.02 -11.03
C THR A 8 -31.51 -24.50 -11.74
N SER A 9 -31.49 -24.52 -13.08
CA SER A 9 -30.37 -24.01 -13.87
C SER A 9 -30.22 -22.49 -13.75
N VAL A 10 -31.33 -21.74 -13.73
CA VAL A 10 -31.32 -20.27 -13.53
C VAL A 10 -30.88 -19.91 -12.13
N LEU A 11 -31.31 -20.66 -11.10
CA LEU A 11 -30.89 -20.43 -9.73
C LEU A 11 -29.38 -20.72 -9.54
N ALA A 12 -28.84 -21.78 -10.15
CA ALA A 12 -27.40 -22.09 -10.13
C ALA A 12 -26.58 -21.02 -10.85
N LEU A 13 -27.06 -20.44 -11.95
CA LEU A 13 -26.41 -19.34 -12.64
C LEU A 13 -26.37 -18.04 -11.79
N LEU A 14 -27.46 -17.75 -11.07
CA LEU A 14 -27.54 -16.56 -10.19
C LEU A 14 -26.62 -16.68 -8.96
N VAL A 15 -26.41 -17.89 -8.43
CA VAL A 15 -25.50 -18.13 -7.31
C VAL A 15 -24.04 -18.02 -7.76
N SER A 16 -23.70 -18.39 -9.00
CA SER A 16 -22.34 -18.26 -9.53
C SER A 16 -21.93 -16.82 -9.86
N MET A 17 -22.88 -15.89 -10.03
CA MET A 17 -22.58 -14.47 -10.26
C MET A 17 -22.31 -13.66 -8.98
N GLY A 18 -22.54 -14.25 -7.77
CA GLY A 18 -22.43 -13.55 -6.50
C GLY A 18 -21.18 -13.86 -5.66
N ALA A 19 -20.26 -14.69 -6.16
CA ALA A 19 -19.09 -15.13 -5.38
C ALA A 19 -17.80 -14.36 -5.72
N ASN A 20 -17.88 -13.09 -6.12
CA ASN A 20 -16.72 -12.21 -6.08
C ASN A 20 -16.65 -11.56 -4.70
N ALA A 21 -16.29 -12.35 -3.68
CA ALA A 21 -15.80 -11.84 -2.42
C ALA A 21 -14.38 -11.30 -2.64
N GLN A 22 -14.27 -10.23 -3.41
CA GLN A 22 -13.02 -9.53 -3.61
C GLN A 22 -12.63 -8.90 -2.27
N ARG A 23 -11.51 -9.30 -1.69
CA ARG A 23 -10.98 -8.67 -0.48
C ARG A 23 -10.57 -7.24 -0.83
N PHE A 24 -10.74 -6.31 0.10
CA PHE A 24 -10.30 -4.92 -0.07
C PHE A 24 -8.82 -4.80 -0.46
N THR A 25 -8.00 -5.76 -0.05
CA THR A 25 -6.58 -5.86 -0.39
C THR A 25 -6.27 -6.29 -1.82
N ASP A 26 -7.25 -6.76 -2.57
CA ASP A 26 -7.04 -7.31 -3.92
C ASP A 26 -6.78 -6.22 -4.98
N LYS A 27 -6.99 -4.96 -4.64
CA LYS A 27 -6.71 -3.81 -5.52
C LYS A 27 -5.33 -3.21 -5.33
N LEU A 28 -4.63 -3.57 -4.26
CA LEU A 28 -3.29 -3.06 -4.02
C LEU A 28 -2.35 -3.52 -5.13
N ASP A 29 -1.67 -2.56 -5.75
CA ASP A 29 -0.58 -2.83 -6.68
C ASP A 29 0.60 -3.52 -5.98
N ARG A 30 1.56 -4.01 -6.74
CA ARG A 30 2.80 -4.65 -6.27
C ARG A 30 3.59 -3.78 -5.28
N GLY A 31 3.30 -2.49 -5.19
CA GLY A 31 4.04 -1.56 -4.34
C GLY A 31 5.53 -1.59 -4.62
N LEU A 32 5.89 -1.65 -5.91
CA LEU A 32 7.28 -1.65 -6.35
C LEU A 32 7.98 -0.39 -5.90
N VAL A 33 9.08 -0.56 -5.19
CA VAL A 33 9.97 0.52 -4.74
C VAL A 33 11.34 0.31 -5.38
N ALA A 34 11.92 1.39 -5.90
CA ALA A 34 13.26 1.42 -6.48
C ALA A 34 14.10 2.47 -5.74
N VAL A 35 15.25 2.09 -5.20
CA VAL A 35 16.10 2.95 -4.36
C VAL A 35 17.52 2.95 -4.89
N LYS A 36 18.13 4.13 -5.06
CA LYS A 36 19.52 4.26 -5.43
C LYS A 36 20.43 3.78 -4.30
N THR A 37 21.38 2.93 -4.64
CA THR A 37 22.41 2.41 -3.75
C THR A 37 23.79 2.56 -4.36
N THR A 38 24.85 2.26 -3.62
CA THR A 38 26.22 2.22 -4.13
C THR A 38 26.46 1.09 -5.14
N LYS A 39 25.58 0.08 -5.18
CA LYS A 39 25.67 -1.09 -6.06
C LYS A 39 24.74 -1.00 -7.29
N GLY A 40 24.07 0.11 -7.51
CA GLY A 40 23.04 0.29 -8.54
C GLY A 40 21.70 0.68 -7.96
N VAL A 41 20.61 0.18 -8.52
CA VAL A 41 19.24 0.42 -8.04
C VAL A 41 18.70 -0.87 -7.40
N TYR A 42 18.39 -0.80 -6.13
CA TYR A 42 17.69 -1.87 -5.41
C TYR A 42 16.18 -1.72 -5.62
N CYS A 43 15.55 -2.77 -6.11
CA CYS A 43 14.11 -2.87 -6.31
C CYS A 43 13.52 -3.90 -5.35
N SER A 44 12.34 -3.60 -4.79
CA SER A 44 11.58 -4.53 -3.95
C SER A 44 10.09 -4.36 -4.20
N TRP A 45 9.32 -5.44 -4.09
CA TRP A 45 7.88 -5.46 -4.34
C TRP A 45 7.15 -6.45 -3.43
N ARG A 46 5.83 -6.38 -3.41
CA ARG A 46 4.99 -7.28 -2.61
C ARG A 46 4.72 -8.58 -3.34
N ILE A 47 4.69 -9.67 -2.57
CA ILE A 47 4.04 -10.92 -2.95
C ILE A 47 2.58 -10.77 -2.58
N GLN A 48 1.65 -11.04 -3.50
CA GLN A 48 0.21 -10.93 -3.23
C GLN A 48 -0.30 -12.20 -2.55
N ALA A 49 -1.35 -12.06 -1.73
CA ALA A 49 -1.82 -13.14 -0.87
C ALA A 49 -2.47 -14.32 -1.64
N ASP A 50 -2.86 -14.09 -2.88
CA ASP A 50 -3.44 -15.09 -3.80
C ASP A 50 -2.39 -15.79 -4.68
N GLU A 51 -1.13 -15.40 -4.56
CA GLU A 51 -0.04 -16.02 -5.30
C GLU A 51 0.44 -17.30 -4.61
N TYR A 52 0.68 -18.31 -5.42
CA TYR A 52 1.23 -19.59 -4.96
C TYR A 52 2.74 -19.48 -4.70
N TYR A 53 3.28 -20.43 -3.95
CA TYR A 53 4.71 -20.49 -3.56
C TYR A 53 5.69 -20.59 -4.74
N ASP A 54 5.21 -20.93 -5.93
CA ASP A 54 5.99 -21.07 -7.16
C ASP A 54 5.93 -19.84 -8.07
N VAL A 55 5.30 -18.74 -7.61
CA VAL A 55 5.33 -17.47 -8.35
C VAL A 55 6.76 -16.98 -8.52
N LYS A 56 7.07 -16.54 -9.73
CA LYS A 56 8.35 -15.91 -10.07
C LYS A 56 8.12 -14.52 -10.61
N TYR A 57 9.19 -13.75 -10.79
CA TYR A 57 9.08 -12.35 -11.20
C TYR A 57 10.08 -11.99 -12.29
N ASN A 58 9.64 -11.14 -13.21
CA ASN A 58 10.50 -10.44 -14.15
C ASN A 58 10.47 -8.94 -13.86
N LEU A 59 11.65 -8.37 -13.61
CA LEU A 59 11.84 -6.94 -13.40
C LEU A 59 12.25 -6.29 -14.72
N TYR A 60 11.65 -5.13 -14.98
CA TYR A 60 11.90 -4.35 -16.19
C TYR A 60 12.40 -2.96 -15.80
N ARG A 61 13.45 -2.51 -16.49
CA ARG A 61 13.93 -1.13 -16.48
C ARG A 61 13.65 -0.51 -17.83
N ASP A 62 12.94 0.59 -17.86
CA ASP A 62 12.63 1.35 -19.10
C ASP A 62 12.05 0.45 -20.21
N GLY A 63 11.21 -0.51 -19.82
CA GLY A 63 10.60 -1.49 -20.72
C GLY A 63 11.47 -2.71 -21.07
N THR A 64 12.75 -2.75 -20.65
CA THR A 64 13.66 -3.86 -20.92
C THR A 64 13.83 -4.73 -19.67
N ARG A 65 13.66 -6.07 -19.82
CA ARG A 65 13.88 -7.01 -18.72
C ARG A 65 15.34 -7.01 -18.28
N VAL A 66 15.59 -6.92 -16.95
CA VAL A 66 16.94 -6.82 -16.36
C VAL A 66 17.45 -8.13 -15.74
N ASN A 67 16.57 -9.04 -15.37
CA ASN A 67 16.94 -10.36 -14.88
C ASN A 67 17.00 -11.38 -16.03
N ALA A 68 18.03 -12.21 -16.05
CA ALA A 68 18.21 -13.26 -17.07
C ALA A 68 17.14 -14.37 -16.95
N GLU A 69 16.96 -14.89 -15.74
CA GLU A 69 15.96 -15.90 -15.40
C GLU A 69 14.91 -15.32 -14.46
N PRO A 70 13.64 -15.82 -14.49
CA PRO A 70 12.62 -15.36 -13.56
C PRO A 70 13.04 -15.56 -12.11
N LEU A 71 12.90 -14.49 -11.31
CA LEU A 71 13.30 -14.43 -9.91
C LEU A 71 12.28 -15.16 -9.02
N ASP A 72 12.75 -15.91 -8.06
CA ASP A 72 11.97 -16.58 -7.01
C ASP A 72 11.92 -15.78 -5.70
N VAL A 73 12.42 -14.53 -5.75
CA VAL A 73 12.44 -13.57 -4.64
C VAL A 73 11.75 -12.27 -5.06
N SER A 74 11.27 -11.51 -4.08
CA SER A 74 10.56 -10.25 -4.30
C SER A 74 11.46 -9.01 -4.27
N ASN A 75 12.73 -9.16 -4.64
CA ASN A 75 13.68 -8.06 -4.74
C ASN A 75 14.78 -8.36 -5.77
N PHE A 76 15.44 -7.30 -6.24
CA PHE A 76 16.56 -7.42 -7.17
C PHE A 76 17.42 -6.15 -7.13
N THR A 77 18.73 -6.29 -7.30
CA THR A 77 19.63 -5.13 -7.49
C THR A 77 20.08 -5.05 -8.93
N ASP A 78 19.61 -4.02 -9.62
CA ASP A 78 20.05 -3.71 -10.97
C ASP A 78 21.32 -2.86 -10.95
N ALA A 79 22.47 -3.49 -11.18
CA ALA A 79 23.76 -2.83 -11.16
C ALA A 79 23.90 -1.73 -12.21
N SER A 80 23.14 -1.81 -13.31
CA SER A 80 23.16 -0.82 -14.41
C SER A 80 22.08 0.26 -14.27
N GLY A 81 21.27 0.20 -13.22
CA GLY A 81 20.20 1.17 -12.95
C GLY A 81 20.71 2.55 -12.55
N SER A 82 19.99 3.59 -12.94
CA SER A 82 20.29 4.99 -12.66
C SER A 82 19.14 5.69 -11.94
N GLU A 83 19.37 6.90 -11.45
CA GLU A 83 18.36 7.74 -10.80
C GLU A 83 17.21 8.15 -11.76
N ASN A 84 17.44 8.08 -13.06
CA ASN A 84 16.45 8.44 -14.08
C ASN A 84 15.68 7.23 -14.63
N SER A 85 16.01 6.02 -14.16
CA SER A 85 15.35 4.79 -14.62
C SER A 85 13.92 4.68 -14.06
N GLN A 86 13.04 4.02 -14.82
CA GLN A 86 11.73 3.59 -14.36
C GLN A 86 11.66 2.07 -14.32
N TYR A 87 11.04 1.54 -13.29
CA TYR A 87 10.92 0.11 -13.09
C TYR A 87 9.48 -0.35 -13.08
N THR A 88 9.22 -1.52 -13.65
CA THR A 88 7.99 -2.29 -13.51
C THR A 88 8.33 -3.74 -13.21
N VAL A 89 7.45 -4.44 -12.52
CA VAL A 89 7.60 -5.87 -12.24
C VAL A 89 6.37 -6.62 -12.73
N LYS A 90 6.58 -7.80 -13.29
CA LYS A 90 5.53 -8.74 -13.68
C LYS A 90 5.69 -10.04 -12.92
N ALA A 91 4.61 -10.56 -12.35
CA ALA A 91 4.58 -11.93 -11.88
C ALA A 91 4.62 -12.91 -13.06
N VAL A 92 5.19 -14.06 -12.85
CA VAL A 92 5.23 -15.18 -13.79
C VAL A 92 4.56 -16.37 -13.11
N LEU A 93 3.37 -16.72 -13.59
CA LEU A 93 2.58 -17.84 -13.09
C LEU A 93 2.55 -18.93 -14.17
N ASN A 94 2.96 -20.14 -13.83
CA ASN A 94 3.03 -21.26 -14.77
C ASN A 94 3.77 -20.92 -16.08
N GLY A 95 4.85 -20.12 -15.97
CA GLY A 95 5.64 -19.68 -17.13
C GLY A 95 5.04 -18.53 -17.94
N VAL A 96 3.88 -17.97 -17.53
CA VAL A 96 3.18 -16.88 -18.23
C VAL A 96 3.30 -15.58 -17.44
N GLU A 97 3.82 -14.53 -18.07
CA GLU A 97 3.85 -13.18 -17.46
C GLU A 97 2.45 -12.62 -17.30
N GLN A 98 2.21 -12.05 -16.13
CA GLN A 98 0.98 -11.34 -15.78
C GLN A 98 1.11 -9.84 -16.11
N GLN A 99 0.07 -9.08 -15.78
CA GLN A 99 0.07 -7.62 -15.95
C GLN A 99 1.23 -6.99 -15.18
N ALA A 100 1.85 -5.96 -15.77
CA ALA A 100 2.89 -5.19 -15.11
C ALA A 100 2.32 -4.36 -13.94
N SER A 101 3.15 -4.18 -12.91
CA SER A 101 2.89 -3.21 -11.85
C SER A 101 2.78 -1.78 -12.38
N LYS A 102 2.28 -0.85 -11.57
CA LYS A 102 2.52 0.57 -11.77
C LYS A 102 4.04 0.82 -11.88
N ALA A 103 4.43 1.81 -12.66
CA ALA A 103 5.84 2.17 -12.81
C ALA A 103 6.37 2.87 -11.56
N ALA A 104 7.53 2.45 -11.07
CA ALA A 104 8.24 3.07 -9.97
C ALA A 104 9.40 3.92 -10.47
N THR A 105 9.48 5.16 -9.99
CA THR A 105 10.65 6.03 -10.15
C THR A 105 11.68 5.73 -9.05
N VAL A 106 12.95 6.04 -9.31
CA VAL A 106 14.03 5.75 -8.36
C VAL A 106 14.08 6.81 -7.26
N PHE A 107 14.00 6.37 -5.99
CA PHE A 107 14.31 7.23 -4.86
C PHE A 107 15.81 7.46 -4.75
N LYS A 108 16.20 8.72 -4.64
CA LYS A 108 17.62 9.12 -4.47
C LYS A 108 18.14 8.82 -3.08
N SER A 109 17.25 8.70 -2.08
CA SER A 109 17.53 8.38 -0.69
C SER A 109 16.81 7.10 -0.30
N ASN A 110 17.25 6.47 0.79
CA ASN A 110 16.59 5.30 1.39
C ASN A 110 15.32 5.65 2.19
N TYR A 111 14.84 6.88 2.08
CA TYR A 111 13.57 7.36 2.67
C TYR A 111 12.87 8.32 1.71
N LYS A 112 11.55 8.47 1.89
CA LYS A 112 10.74 9.51 1.28
C LYS A 112 10.29 10.48 2.35
N GLU A 113 10.65 11.76 2.22
CA GLU A 113 10.12 12.81 3.07
C GLU A 113 8.73 13.21 2.59
N ILE A 114 7.75 13.15 3.49
CA ILE A 114 6.38 13.61 3.24
C ILE A 114 6.10 14.80 4.14
N LYS A 115 5.94 15.98 3.55
CA LYS A 115 5.59 17.19 4.29
C LYS A 115 4.09 17.20 4.55
N ILE A 116 3.71 17.10 5.81
CA ILE A 116 2.31 17.13 6.20
C ILE A 116 1.73 18.52 5.92
N LYS A 117 0.69 18.57 5.11
CA LYS A 117 -0.02 19.81 4.71
C LYS A 117 -1.27 19.98 5.57
N HIS A 118 -1.10 20.39 6.81
CA HIS A 118 -2.22 20.70 7.69
C HIS A 118 -2.18 22.16 8.14
N ASP A 119 -3.29 22.64 8.68
CA ASP A 119 -3.44 24.02 9.15
C ASP A 119 -2.33 24.43 10.11
N ALA A 120 -1.84 25.65 9.99
CA ALA A 120 -0.75 26.17 10.83
C ALA A 120 -1.14 26.25 12.32
N SER A 121 -2.42 26.48 12.62
CA SER A 121 -2.94 26.47 14.02
C SER A 121 -2.83 25.09 14.64
N LEU A 122 -3.12 24.03 13.89
CA LEU A 122 -2.95 22.66 14.34
C LEU A 122 -1.47 22.32 14.60
N LYS A 123 -0.55 22.83 13.76
CA LYS A 123 0.90 22.65 13.98
C LYS A 123 1.40 23.30 15.26
N ALA A 124 0.77 24.36 15.72
CA ALA A 124 1.14 25.00 16.98
C ALA A 124 0.77 24.13 18.19
N THR A 125 -0.35 23.42 18.10
CA THR A 125 -0.98 22.69 19.22
C THR A 125 -0.69 21.19 19.18
N TYR A 126 -0.58 20.57 17.99
CA TYR A 126 -0.45 19.12 17.83
C TYR A 126 0.89 18.73 17.20
N GLU A 127 1.38 17.58 17.57
CA GLU A 127 2.56 16.96 16.98
C GLU A 127 2.28 15.52 16.55
N PRO A 128 2.91 15.04 15.44
CA PRO A 128 2.79 13.66 15.04
C PRO A 128 3.32 12.70 16.12
N ASN A 129 2.60 11.59 16.30
CA ASN A 129 2.99 10.52 17.21
C ASN A 129 3.07 9.20 16.43
N ASP A 130 2.08 8.32 16.59
CA ASP A 130 2.05 7.02 15.93
C ASP A 130 1.40 7.11 14.55
N ALA A 131 1.87 6.27 13.63
CA ALA A 131 1.27 6.14 12.30
C ALA A 131 1.18 4.67 11.88
N CYS A 132 0.16 4.37 11.07
CA CYS A 132 0.05 3.13 10.32
C CYS A 132 -0.36 3.44 8.87
N CYS A 133 -0.31 2.43 8.01
CA CYS A 133 -0.63 2.59 6.60
C CYS A 133 -1.70 1.57 6.18
N ALA A 134 -2.70 2.02 5.42
CA ALA A 134 -3.72 1.18 4.82
C ALA A 134 -4.27 1.85 3.56
N ASP A 135 -4.80 1.06 2.63
CA ASP A 135 -5.70 1.54 1.58
C ASP A 135 -7.09 1.72 2.21
N VAL A 136 -7.41 2.94 2.61
CA VAL A 136 -8.62 3.23 3.42
C VAL A 136 -9.85 3.44 2.54
N ASP A 137 -9.68 4.03 1.37
CA ASP A 137 -10.77 4.31 0.44
C ASP A 137 -10.93 3.24 -0.67
N GLY A 138 -10.03 2.27 -0.74
CA GLY A 138 -10.09 1.14 -1.67
C GLY A 138 -9.69 1.51 -3.10
N ASP A 139 -8.90 2.56 -3.29
CA ASP A 139 -8.44 3.01 -4.61
C ASP A 139 -7.17 2.27 -5.09
N GLY A 140 -6.55 1.47 -4.24
CA GLY A 140 -5.32 0.71 -4.53
C GLY A 140 -4.03 1.47 -4.22
N GLU A 141 -4.12 2.66 -3.64
CA GLU A 141 -3.01 3.40 -3.05
C GLU A 141 -3.05 3.28 -1.53
N VAL A 142 -1.98 3.59 -0.86
CA VAL A 142 -1.88 3.45 0.59
C VAL A 142 -1.87 4.82 1.23
N GLU A 143 -2.81 5.08 2.12
CA GLU A 143 -2.85 6.26 2.98
C GLU A 143 -2.05 6.04 4.25
N ILE A 144 -1.70 7.15 4.88
CA ILE A 144 -1.02 7.22 6.18
C ILE A 144 -2.03 7.70 7.21
N LEU A 145 -2.43 6.79 8.11
CA LEU A 145 -3.24 7.16 9.27
C LEU A 145 -2.31 7.58 10.39
N MET A 146 -2.35 8.85 10.75
CA MET A 146 -1.44 9.44 11.72
C MET A 146 -2.20 9.99 12.92
N LYS A 147 -1.79 9.57 14.11
CA LYS A 147 -2.24 10.12 15.36
C LYS A 147 -1.39 11.35 15.72
N PHE A 148 -2.03 12.40 16.16
CA PHE A 148 -1.39 13.60 16.69
C PHE A 148 -1.72 13.77 18.16
N ASN A 149 -0.72 14.05 18.96
CA ASN A 149 -0.86 14.39 20.37
C ASN A 149 -0.80 15.91 20.57
N ASN A 150 -1.47 16.40 21.60
CA ASN A 150 -1.34 17.79 22.01
C ASN A 150 0.04 18.04 22.63
N LYS A 151 0.73 19.07 22.15
CA LYS A 151 2.09 19.47 22.61
C LYS A 151 2.12 19.98 24.05
N GLU A 152 1.06 20.57 24.53
CA GLU A 152 1.00 21.18 25.88
C GLU A 152 0.98 20.11 26.99
N GLU A 153 0.73 18.87 26.65
CA GLU A 153 0.54 17.78 27.60
C GLU A 153 1.83 16.96 27.87
N GLY A 154 2.90 17.20 27.13
CA GLY A 154 4.11 16.41 27.24
C GLY A 154 3.88 14.94 26.86
N GLU A 155 4.56 14.01 27.50
CA GLU A 155 4.44 12.56 27.23
C GLU A 155 3.12 11.91 27.70
N GLN A 156 2.11 12.70 28.05
CA GLN A 156 0.87 12.15 28.59
C GLN A 156 -0.02 11.56 27.50
N LEU A 157 -0.37 10.31 27.72
CA LEU A 157 -1.23 9.51 26.85
C LEU A 157 -2.70 9.97 26.82
N TYR A 158 -3.09 10.94 27.67
CA TYR A 158 -4.46 11.38 27.83
C TYR A 158 -4.56 12.91 27.86
N PRO A 159 -5.45 13.50 27.05
CA PRO A 159 -5.68 14.95 27.03
C PRO A 159 -6.32 15.48 28.32
N LYS A 160 -5.99 16.74 28.75
CA LYS A 160 -6.42 17.32 30.05
C LYS A 160 -7.86 17.83 30.10
N ASN A 161 -8.49 18.13 29.00
CA ASN A 161 -9.82 18.77 28.94
C ASN A 161 -10.77 18.11 27.94
N GLY A 162 -10.73 16.79 27.87
CA GLY A 162 -11.59 16.03 26.96
C GLY A 162 -12.97 15.71 27.55
N PRO A 163 -13.85 15.07 26.78
CA PRO A 163 -15.16 14.66 27.27
C PRO A 163 -15.05 13.60 28.37
N THR A 164 -16.02 13.57 29.26
CA THR A 164 -16.16 12.49 30.21
C THR A 164 -16.68 11.25 29.51
N ILE A 165 -15.90 10.16 29.53
CA ILE A 165 -16.30 8.85 29.02
C ILE A 165 -16.40 7.91 30.21
N ASP A 166 -17.55 7.28 30.40
CA ASP A 166 -17.85 6.37 31.52
C ASP A 166 -17.53 6.95 32.90
N GLY A 167 -17.77 8.26 33.09
CA GLY A 167 -17.53 8.96 34.36
C GLY A 167 -16.06 9.37 34.58
N VAL A 168 -15.17 9.10 33.64
CA VAL A 168 -13.77 9.53 33.70
C VAL A 168 -13.60 10.79 32.85
N GLU A 169 -13.12 11.88 33.48
CA GLU A 169 -12.70 13.06 32.70
C GLU A 169 -11.52 12.69 31.82
N THR A 170 -11.73 12.68 30.51
CA THR A 170 -10.66 12.62 29.54
C THR A 170 -10.15 14.04 29.28
N LYS A 171 -8.86 14.17 29.08
CA LYS A 171 -8.27 15.47 28.78
C LYS A 171 -8.24 15.63 27.27
N GLU A 172 -8.03 16.74 26.68
CA GLU A 172 -8.11 17.11 25.25
C GLU A 172 -8.05 15.98 24.19
N TYR A 173 -8.71 16.19 23.05
CA TYR A 173 -8.77 15.19 22.00
C TYR A 173 -7.41 14.93 21.35
N SER A 174 -7.02 13.67 21.20
CA SER A 174 -6.06 13.30 20.16
C SER A 174 -6.70 13.47 18.79
N MET A 175 -5.94 13.95 17.82
CA MET A 175 -6.40 14.06 16.45
C MET A 175 -5.92 12.83 15.66
N LEU A 176 -6.80 12.26 14.85
CA LEU A 176 -6.45 11.25 13.87
C LEU A 176 -6.61 11.87 12.48
N ALA A 177 -5.57 11.83 11.67
CA ALA A 177 -5.60 12.26 10.28
C ALA A 177 -5.34 11.07 9.35
N CYS A 178 -6.05 11.06 8.23
CA CYS A 178 -5.78 10.21 7.10
C CYS A 178 -5.11 11.06 6.03
N LEU A 179 -3.87 10.76 5.70
CA LEU A 179 -3.04 11.57 4.82
C LEU A 179 -2.72 10.79 3.55
N LYS A 180 -2.80 11.45 2.41
CA LYS A 180 -2.26 10.91 1.15
C LYS A 180 -0.73 10.95 1.13
N GLN A 181 -0.12 10.22 0.21
CA GLN A 181 1.34 10.15 0.09
C GLN A 181 2.01 11.48 -0.33
N ASP A 182 1.25 12.51 -0.64
CA ASP A 182 1.72 13.88 -0.88
C ASP A 182 1.59 14.79 0.36
N GLY A 183 1.06 14.25 1.47
CA GLY A 183 0.88 14.94 2.74
C GLY A 183 -0.43 15.74 2.86
N THR A 184 -1.38 15.57 1.92
CA THR A 184 -2.73 16.16 2.00
C THR A 184 -3.70 15.29 2.74
#